data_6ce8d606c7648cbbbda8c322bb83c29f
#
_entry.id   6ce8d606c7648cbbbda8c322bb83c29f
#
_cell.length_a   1.000
_cell.length_b   1.000
_cell.length_c   1.000
_cell.angle_alpha   90.00
_cell.angle_beta   90.00
_cell.angle_gamma   90.00
#
_symmetry.space_group_name_H-M   'P 1'
#
loop_
_entity.id
_entity.type
_entity.pdbx_description
1 polymer ?
#
loop_
_entity_poly.entity_id
_entity_poly.type
_entity_poly.pdbx_seq_one_letter_code
_entity_poly.pdbx_strand_id
1 'polypeptide(L)'
;MAKKNSSYMDDQSWSDVRDGMRIDWDVPIKMDDGVVLRCDVYRPIKNGKYGVIMTLGPYGKFLHFNEIYEDQFVRMSEDFPEVPSETTNKYQNWEVVDPEKWVPDDYVCVRVDSRGAGRSPGVIDIWSGREAQDLAICVDWAGVQSWSNGKVGLNGISYYAENQWQCAALQPKHLAAICPWEGAADYYRDMAHHGGIFCNGFTKVWSEAQVYSVQHGRGTNGFRSSMNGDWVSGPITLTEEELGANRNNFYEDCLANKLDTDEFWTSRMPDWSKVKVPMLSSANWGGQGLHPRGNFEGFVRSVSKNKWLEVHGIEHWTHFYTNYGMDLQKRFFAYFLKGEKNGWNKQPKVQLQVRHPGEKFVERHEKEWPLK
;
A
#
# COMPACT_ATOMS: atom_id res chain seq x y z
N MET A 1 -4.19 35.65 2.83
CA MET A 1 -3.10 34.74 2.37
C MET A 1 -1.83 35.13 3.11
N ALA A 2 -1.52 34.49 4.22
CA ALA A 2 -0.29 34.73 4.96
C ALA A 2 0.79 33.85 4.35
N LYS A 3 1.78 34.45 3.68
CA LYS A 3 3.03 33.77 3.34
C LYS A 3 3.73 33.39 4.64
N LYS A 4 3.65 32.12 5.06
CA LYS A 4 4.61 31.58 6.00
C LYS A 4 5.95 31.51 5.29
N ASN A 5 6.90 32.33 5.74
CA ASN A 5 8.30 32.22 5.38
C ASN A 5 8.76 30.81 5.67
N SER A 6 9.26 30.10 4.66
CA SER A 6 9.89 28.81 4.77
C SER A 6 11.26 28.97 5.46
N SER A 7 11.26 29.09 6.75
CA SER A 7 12.43 28.78 7.56
C SER A 7 12.26 27.31 7.97
N TYR A 8 13.12 26.44 7.49
CA TYR A 8 13.42 25.11 8.03
C TYR A 8 12.54 24.70 9.22
N MET A 9 11.30 24.42 8.99
CA MET A 9 10.37 23.99 10.01
C MET A 9 10.12 22.52 9.71
N ASP A 10 10.93 21.79 10.41
CA ASP A 10 10.34 21.18 11.60
C ASP A 10 9.47 19.98 11.26
N ASP A 11 9.86 18.92 11.85
CA ASP A 11 9.13 17.76 12.33
C ASP A 11 7.76 18.06 12.98
N GLN A 12 7.10 19.17 12.65
CA GLN A 12 5.81 19.54 13.22
C GLN A 12 4.67 19.11 12.32
N SER A 13 3.81 18.25 12.86
CA SER A 13 2.52 17.96 12.25
C SER A 13 1.64 19.22 12.26
N TRP A 14 0.79 19.35 11.23
CA TRP A 14 -0.22 20.40 11.17
C TRP A 14 -1.54 19.82 10.66
N SER A 15 -2.63 20.55 10.83
CA SER A 15 -3.96 20.16 10.36
C SER A 15 -4.61 21.28 9.60
N ASP A 16 -5.37 20.94 8.59
CA ASP A 16 -6.29 21.85 7.92
C ASP A 16 -7.62 21.17 7.54
N VAL A 17 -8.57 21.97 7.07
CA VAL A 17 -9.85 21.48 6.56
C VAL A 17 -10.01 22.01 5.16
N ARG A 18 -9.99 21.13 4.19
CA ARG A 18 -10.14 21.43 2.77
C ARG A 18 -10.67 20.23 1.99
N ASP A 19 -11.20 20.50 0.81
CA ASP A 19 -11.69 19.50 -0.14
C ASP A 19 -12.60 18.44 0.56
N GLY A 20 -13.49 18.88 1.49
CA GLY A 20 -14.44 18.04 2.21
C GLY A 20 -13.86 17.19 3.34
N MET A 21 -12.58 17.32 3.67
CA MET A 21 -11.88 16.51 4.66
C MET A 21 -11.15 17.36 5.70
N ARG A 22 -10.94 16.78 6.87
CA ARG A 22 -9.88 17.22 7.78
C ARG A 22 -8.64 16.38 7.48
N ILE A 23 -7.52 17.05 7.25
CA ILE A 23 -6.24 16.41 6.94
C ILE A 23 -5.25 16.77 8.04
N ASP A 24 -4.73 15.75 8.71
CA ASP A 24 -3.65 15.91 9.67
C ASP A 24 -2.36 15.44 8.97
N TRP A 25 -1.47 16.38 8.70
CA TRP A 25 -0.27 16.18 7.92
C TRP A 25 0.93 15.85 8.78
N ASP A 26 1.79 14.97 8.27
CA ASP A 26 3.10 14.64 8.82
C ASP A 26 3.06 14.24 10.31
N VAL A 27 2.02 13.48 10.67
CA VAL A 27 1.78 13.03 12.05
C VAL A 27 2.84 12.02 12.46
N PRO A 28 3.50 12.20 13.63
CA PRO A 28 4.54 11.29 14.09
C PRO A 28 3.95 10.00 14.67
N ILE A 29 4.57 8.87 14.33
CA ILE A 29 4.33 7.55 14.94
C ILE A 29 5.65 7.02 15.46
N LYS A 30 5.79 6.92 16.79
CA LYS A 30 7.02 6.45 17.43
C LYS A 30 7.09 4.93 17.38
N MET A 31 8.20 4.42 16.84
CA MET A 31 8.52 3.00 16.84
C MET A 31 9.17 2.55 18.15
N ASP A 32 9.24 1.25 18.37
CA ASP A 32 9.80 0.62 19.59
C ASP A 32 11.32 0.83 19.74
N ASP A 33 12.03 1.06 18.63
CA ASP A 33 13.47 1.39 18.62
C ASP A 33 13.78 2.90 18.68
N GLY A 34 12.73 3.73 18.81
CA GLY A 34 12.84 5.18 18.94
C GLY A 34 12.82 5.96 17.62
N VAL A 35 12.85 5.30 16.47
CA VAL A 35 12.62 5.95 15.16
C VAL A 35 11.19 6.48 15.14
N VAL A 36 10.99 7.63 14.46
CA VAL A 36 9.66 8.25 14.32
C VAL A 36 9.28 8.22 12.84
N LEU A 37 8.30 7.38 12.49
CA LEU A 37 7.71 7.40 11.16
C LEU A 37 6.72 8.55 11.04
N ARG A 38 6.40 8.93 9.80
CA ARG A 38 5.51 10.03 9.47
C ARG A 38 4.33 9.54 8.64
N CYS A 39 3.13 9.99 9.01
CA CYS A 39 1.93 9.67 8.26
C CYS A 39 1.05 10.88 8.01
N ASP A 40 0.15 10.77 7.03
CA ASP A 40 -0.95 11.69 6.82
C ASP A 40 -2.26 10.99 7.15
N VAL A 41 -3.18 11.72 7.80
CA VAL A 41 -4.49 11.22 8.20
C VAL A 41 -5.57 12.05 7.54
N TYR A 42 -6.28 11.44 6.60
CA TYR A 42 -7.44 12.02 5.92
C TYR A 42 -8.71 11.51 6.58
N ARG A 43 -9.55 12.39 7.08
CA ARG A 43 -10.71 11.98 7.88
C ARG A 43 -11.93 12.87 7.72
N PRO A 44 -13.14 12.38 8.05
CA PRO A 44 -14.34 13.21 8.07
C PRO A 44 -14.16 14.45 8.97
N ILE A 45 -14.73 15.57 8.54
CA ILE A 45 -14.75 16.82 9.34
C ILE A 45 -15.55 16.63 10.61
N LYS A 46 -16.64 15.85 10.51
CA LYS A 46 -17.49 15.51 11.65
C LYS A 46 -16.72 14.65 12.65
N ASN A 47 -16.81 15.01 13.92
CA ASN A 47 -16.26 14.18 14.99
C ASN A 47 -17.02 12.84 15.05
N GLY A 48 -16.26 11.76 15.13
CA GLY A 48 -16.81 10.40 15.15
C GLY A 48 -15.71 9.36 15.34
N LYS A 49 -16.11 8.10 15.32
CA LYS A 49 -15.22 6.94 15.34
C LYS A 49 -15.43 6.12 14.07
N TYR A 50 -14.42 6.02 13.26
CA TYR A 50 -14.49 5.50 11.91
C TYR A 50 -13.59 4.28 11.72
N GLY A 51 -13.92 3.43 10.77
CA GLY A 51 -13.02 2.38 10.28
C GLY A 51 -11.83 3.01 9.57
N VAL A 52 -10.64 2.45 9.80
CA VAL A 52 -9.39 3.00 9.24
C VAL A 52 -8.93 2.15 8.07
N ILE A 53 -8.58 2.79 6.97
CA ILE A 53 -7.86 2.19 5.82
C ILE A 53 -6.43 2.72 5.86
N MET A 54 -5.46 1.81 5.93
CA MET A 54 -4.05 2.18 6.11
C MET A 54 -3.16 1.57 5.06
N THR A 55 -2.12 2.31 4.68
CA THR A 55 -0.98 1.86 3.87
C THR A 55 0.32 2.31 4.51
N LEU A 56 1.39 1.51 4.31
CA LEU A 56 2.76 1.88 4.60
C LEU A 56 3.63 1.46 3.41
N GLY A 57 4.47 2.36 2.92
CA GLY A 57 5.34 2.04 1.80
C GLY A 57 6.37 3.11 1.47
N PRO A 58 7.28 2.82 0.52
CA PRO A 58 8.48 3.60 0.28
C PRO A 58 8.34 4.67 -0.81
N TYR A 59 7.14 4.97 -1.30
CA TYR A 59 6.97 5.81 -2.50
C TYR A 59 6.74 7.29 -2.20
N GLY A 60 6.75 7.69 -0.93
CA GLY A 60 6.55 9.10 -0.53
C GLY A 60 5.07 9.51 -0.51
N LYS A 61 4.50 9.65 0.69
CA LYS A 61 3.08 9.98 0.90
C LYS A 61 2.62 11.32 0.31
N PHE A 62 3.56 12.19 -0.05
CA PHE A 62 3.32 13.49 -0.66
C PHE A 62 3.45 13.49 -2.20
N LEU A 63 3.68 12.35 -2.82
CA LEU A 63 3.91 12.26 -4.26
C LEU A 63 2.65 11.76 -4.98
N HIS A 64 2.12 12.56 -5.88
CA HIS A 64 0.90 12.26 -6.63
C HIS A 64 1.17 11.22 -7.72
N PHE A 65 0.17 10.37 -8.04
CA PHE A 65 0.26 9.37 -9.10
C PHE A 65 0.74 9.97 -10.43
N ASN A 66 0.14 11.07 -10.84
CA ASN A 66 0.47 11.78 -12.09
C ASN A 66 1.93 12.31 -12.12
N GLU A 67 2.55 12.59 -10.98
CA GLU A 67 3.92 13.09 -10.90
C GLU A 67 4.97 11.99 -11.16
N ILE A 68 4.59 10.73 -10.97
CA ILE A 68 5.49 9.58 -11.17
C ILE A 68 5.19 8.86 -12.48
N TYR A 69 3.91 8.72 -12.82
CA TYR A 69 3.41 7.90 -13.93
C TYR A 69 2.33 8.63 -14.72
N GLU A 70 2.69 9.78 -15.29
CA GLU A 70 1.76 10.65 -16.02
C GLU A 70 1.02 9.92 -17.15
N ASP A 71 1.76 9.25 -18.03
CA ASP A 71 1.17 8.52 -19.16
C ASP A 71 0.16 7.45 -18.75
N GLN A 72 0.47 6.74 -17.64
CA GLN A 72 -0.40 5.68 -17.10
C GLN A 72 -1.65 6.28 -16.47
N PHE A 73 -1.50 7.37 -15.71
CA PHE A 73 -2.62 8.05 -15.09
C PHE A 73 -3.57 8.65 -16.13
N VAL A 74 -3.02 9.31 -17.15
CA VAL A 74 -3.81 9.89 -18.26
C VAL A 74 -4.58 8.78 -18.99
N ARG A 75 -3.90 7.71 -19.42
CA ARG A 75 -4.54 6.60 -20.13
C ARG A 75 -5.63 5.93 -19.28
N MET A 76 -5.37 5.64 -18.01
CA MET A 76 -6.36 5.09 -17.11
C MET A 76 -7.58 6.01 -16.98
N SER A 77 -7.37 7.32 -16.92
CA SER A 77 -8.44 8.31 -16.80
C SER A 77 -9.26 8.47 -18.08
N GLU A 78 -8.64 8.27 -19.25
CA GLU A 78 -9.32 8.28 -20.55
C GLU A 78 -10.15 7.02 -20.78
N ASP A 79 -9.58 5.84 -20.44
CA ASP A 79 -10.24 4.54 -20.62
C ASP A 79 -11.34 4.30 -19.58
N PHE A 80 -11.20 4.88 -18.38
CA PHE A 80 -12.11 4.74 -17.24
C PHE A 80 -12.46 6.10 -16.64
N PRO A 81 -13.37 6.88 -17.25
CA PRO A 81 -13.70 8.25 -16.82
C PRO A 81 -14.24 8.36 -15.38
N GLU A 82 -14.74 7.26 -14.81
CA GLU A 82 -15.14 7.21 -13.40
C GLU A 82 -13.94 7.34 -12.43
N VAL A 83 -12.71 7.06 -12.86
CA VAL A 83 -11.52 7.17 -12.01
C VAL A 83 -11.27 8.62 -11.61
N PRO A 84 -11.17 9.60 -12.54
CA PRO A 84 -11.00 11.00 -12.18
C PRO A 84 -12.30 11.71 -11.80
N SER A 85 -13.46 11.05 -11.91
CA SER A 85 -14.74 11.67 -11.55
C SER A 85 -14.94 11.75 -10.02
N GLU A 86 -15.70 12.74 -9.56
CA GLU A 86 -16.08 12.92 -8.14
C GLU A 86 -14.89 13.06 -7.18
N THR A 87 -13.76 13.53 -7.68
CA THR A 87 -12.54 13.84 -6.92
C THR A 87 -11.85 15.05 -7.53
N THR A 88 -11.06 15.78 -6.76
CA THR A 88 -10.20 16.84 -7.30
C THR A 88 -8.91 16.28 -7.89
N ASN A 89 -8.64 15.00 -7.72
CA ASN A 89 -7.40 14.28 -8.06
C ASN A 89 -6.13 14.85 -7.39
N LYS A 90 -6.27 15.68 -6.35
CA LYS A 90 -5.11 16.25 -5.63
C LYS A 90 -4.41 15.25 -4.73
N TYR A 91 -5.15 14.25 -4.23
CA TYR A 91 -4.69 13.33 -3.19
C TYR A 91 -4.55 11.89 -3.68
N GLN A 92 -4.68 11.65 -4.97
CA GLN A 92 -4.52 10.32 -5.53
C GLN A 92 -3.04 9.99 -5.71
N ASN A 93 -2.50 9.23 -4.77
CA ASN A 93 -1.14 8.71 -4.84
C ASN A 93 -1.10 7.37 -5.55
N TRP A 94 0.10 6.97 -5.93
CA TRP A 94 0.38 5.67 -6.53
C TRP A 94 0.00 4.52 -5.60
N GLU A 95 -0.79 3.57 -6.13
CA GLU A 95 -1.13 2.28 -5.49
C GLU A 95 -1.89 2.34 -4.16
N VAL A 96 -2.48 3.47 -3.81
CA VAL A 96 -3.25 3.64 -2.58
C VAL A 96 -4.63 4.26 -2.85
N VAL A 97 -5.54 4.12 -1.90
CA VAL A 97 -6.90 4.66 -2.05
C VAL A 97 -6.92 6.18 -2.20
N ASP A 98 -7.82 6.72 -3.01
CA ASP A 98 -8.11 8.15 -3.06
C ASP A 98 -8.96 8.55 -1.85
N PRO A 99 -8.46 9.38 -0.92
CA PRO A 99 -9.20 9.74 0.27
C PRO A 99 -10.46 10.55 -0.03
N GLU A 100 -10.51 11.31 -1.13
CA GLU A 100 -11.72 12.05 -1.52
C GLU A 100 -12.87 11.12 -1.88
N LYS A 101 -12.59 9.89 -2.28
CA LYS A 101 -13.60 8.86 -2.55
C LYS A 101 -13.93 7.98 -1.34
N TRP A 102 -13.06 7.90 -0.34
CA TRP A 102 -13.26 7.03 0.82
C TRP A 102 -13.75 7.75 2.08
N VAL A 103 -13.26 8.96 2.33
CA VAL A 103 -13.66 9.76 3.51
C VAL A 103 -15.16 10.09 3.53
N PRO A 104 -15.82 10.42 2.39
CA PRO A 104 -17.25 10.64 2.38
C PRO A 104 -18.09 9.43 2.82
N ASP A 105 -17.55 8.21 2.69
CA ASP A 105 -18.18 6.97 3.14
C ASP A 105 -17.79 6.60 4.59
N ASP A 106 -17.46 7.56 5.43
CA ASP A 106 -17.14 7.36 6.84
C ASP A 106 -15.92 6.44 7.07
N TYR A 107 -14.85 6.61 6.29
CA TYR A 107 -13.54 6.03 6.55
C TYR A 107 -12.52 7.10 6.92
N VAL A 108 -11.52 6.68 7.67
CA VAL A 108 -10.26 7.43 7.82
C VAL A 108 -9.21 6.74 6.96
N CYS A 109 -8.50 7.51 6.12
CA CYS A 109 -7.39 7.00 5.33
C CYS A 109 -6.07 7.46 5.96
N VAL A 110 -5.16 6.51 6.21
CA VAL A 110 -3.83 6.79 6.80
C VAL A 110 -2.76 6.30 5.83
N ARG A 111 -1.88 7.22 5.43
CA ARG A 111 -0.71 6.92 4.58
C ARG A 111 0.56 7.13 5.36
N VAL A 112 1.37 6.09 5.50
CA VAL A 112 2.61 6.12 6.25
C VAL A 112 3.79 5.99 5.29
N ASP A 113 4.75 6.90 5.37
CA ASP A 113 6.05 6.70 4.76
C ASP A 113 6.81 5.62 5.53
N SER A 114 7.30 4.59 4.84
CA SER A 114 8.10 3.56 5.47
C SER A 114 9.46 4.11 5.95
N ARG A 115 10.11 3.36 6.82
CA ARG A 115 11.43 3.68 7.36
C ARG A 115 12.44 4.00 6.26
N GLY A 116 13.09 5.16 6.38
CA GLY A 116 14.07 5.65 5.42
C GLY A 116 13.51 6.27 4.14
N ALA A 117 12.17 6.27 3.96
CA ALA A 117 11.53 6.84 2.78
C ALA A 117 10.69 8.07 3.13
N GLY A 118 10.49 8.95 2.15
CA GLY A 118 9.68 10.14 2.30
C GLY A 118 10.08 10.99 3.50
N ARG A 119 9.13 11.25 4.38
CA ARG A 119 9.35 12.05 5.61
C ARG A 119 9.86 11.20 6.79
N SER A 120 9.91 9.88 6.67
CA SER A 120 10.32 8.97 7.74
C SER A 120 11.82 8.72 7.72
N PRO A 121 12.57 9.04 8.79
CA PRO A 121 14.00 8.76 8.87
C PRO A 121 14.27 7.26 9.08
N GLY A 122 15.55 6.89 9.00
CA GLY A 122 16.04 5.54 9.24
C GLY A 122 16.66 4.90 8.02
N VAL A 123 16.87 3.59 8.06
CA VAL A 123 17.52 2.82 7.00
C VAL A 123 16.46 2.11 6.16
N ILE A 124 16.52 2.27 4.84
CA ILE A 124 15.68 1.50 3.93
C ILE A 124 16.18 0.06 3.89
N ASP A 125 15.29 -0.86 4.26
CA ASP A 125 15.49 -2.31 4.10
C ASP A 125 14.18 -2.93 3.58
N ILE A 126 14.10 -3.01 2.26
CA ILE A 126 12.87 -3.33 1.50
C ILE A 126 12.30 -4.67 1.94
N TRP A 127 11.00 -4.68 2.31
CA TRP A 127 10.23 -5.84 2.80
C TRP A 127 10.85 -6.58 3.99
N SER A 128 11.70 -5.94 4.76
CA SER A 128 12.32 -6.57 5.92
C SER A 128 11.32 -6.91 7.03
N GLY A 129 11.70 -7.80 7.92
CA GLY A 129 10.94 -8.07 9.14
C GLY A 129 10.77 -6.83 10.03
N ARG A 130 11.72 -5.87 9.98
CA ARG A 130 11.63 -4.59 10.68
C ARG A 130 10.50 -3.71 10.10
N GLU A 131 10.40 -3.62 8.80
CA GLU A 131 9.33 -2.87 8.14
C GLU A 131 7.94 -3.48 8.45
N ALA A 132 7.85 -4.81 8.48
CA ALA A 132 6.62 -5.48 8.89
C ALA A 132 6.23 -5.17 10.34
N GLN A 133 7.19 -5.08 11.26
CA GLN A 133 6.98 -4.65 12.64
C GLN A 133 6.54 -3.19 12.71
N ASP A 134 7.17 -2.31 11.94
CA ASP A 134 6.79 -0.90 11.85
C ASP A 134 5.32 -0.76 11.41
N LEU A 135 4.89 -1.51 10.39
CA LEU A 135 3.49 -1.52 9.95
C LEU A 135 2.55 -2.03 11.05
N ALA A 136 2.93 -3.08 11.77
CA ALA A 136 2.13 -3.61 12.87
C ALA A 136 1.96 -2.58 14.00
N ILE A 137 3.02 -1.85 14.35
CA ILE A 137 2.97 -0.74 15.32
C ILE A 137 2.06 0.39 14.82
N CYS A 138 2.15 0.75 13.54
CA CYS A 138 1.28 1.76 12.92
C CYS A 138 -0.20 1.35 12.98
N VAL A 139 -0.52 0.08 12.73
CA VAL A 139 -1.88 -0.47 12.86
C VAL A 139 -2.42 -0.30 14.28
N ASP A 140 -1.62 -0.67 15.29
CA ASP A 140 -2.05 -0.57 16.68
C ASP A 140 -2.12 0.89 17.14
N TRP A 141 -1.22 1.76 16.67
CA TRP A 141 -1.30 3.20 16.88
C TRP A 141 -2.60 3.80 16.32
N ALA A 142 -2.97 3.45 15.08
CA ALA A 142 -4.19 3.96 14.47
C ALA A 142 -5.45 3.46 15.17
N GLY A 143 -5.43 2.22 15.66
CA GLY A 143 -6.56 1.60 16.36
C GLY A 143 -6.94 2.30 17.65
N VAL A 144 -6.01 3.01 18.31
CA VAL A 144 -6.27 3.70 19.59
C VAL A 144 -6.53 5.20 19.45
N GLN A 145 -6.48 5.75 18.24
CA GLN A 145 -6.74 7.16 18.01
C GLN A 145 -8.19 7.54 18.31
N SER A 146 -8.40 8.80 18.72
CA SER A 146 -9.73 9.30 19.10
C SER A 146 -10.79 9.22 17.98
N TRP A 147 -10.35 9.29 16.73
CA TRP A 147 -11.17 9.18 15.53
C TRP A 147 -11.37 7.74 15.05
N SER A 148 -10.67 6.76 15.62
CA SER A 148 -10.75 5.35 15.24
C SER A 148 -11.85 4.60 16.02
N ASN A 149 -12.54 3.70 15.35
CA ASN A 149 -13.46 2.75 15.99
C ASN A 149 -12.74 1.50 16.53
N GLY A 150 -11.42 1.47 16.48
CA GLY A 150 -10.58 0.37 16.92
C GLY A 150 -10.30 -0.70 15.87
N LYS A 151 -10.77 -0.53 14.63
CA LYS A 151 -10.58 -1.48 13.54
C LYS A 151 -9.84 -0.85 12.38
N VAL A 152 -8.72 -1.45 12.02
CA VAL A 152 -7.86 -1.05 10.92
C VAL A 152 -7.89 -2.10 9.83
N GLY A 153 -8.10 -1.67 8.59
CA GLY A 153 -7.94 -2.45 7.38
C GLY A 153 -6.69 -2.02 6.62
N LEU A 154 -5.92 -2.97 6.12
CA LEU A 154 -4.83 -2.68 5.18
C LEU A 154 -5.35 -2.84 3.76
N ASN A 155 -5.06 -1.86 2.88
CA ASN A 155 -5.51 -1.84 1.50
C ASN A 155 -4.48 -1.16 0.61
N GLY A 156 -4.19 -1.74 -0.54
CA GLY A 156 -3.26 -1.17 -1.51
C GLY A 156 -2.76 -2.20 -2.50
N ILE A 157 -2.08 -1.71 -3.53
CA ILE A 157 -1.57 -2.50 -4.64
C ILE A 157 -0.08 -2.78 -4.42
N SER A 158 0.44 -3.85 -5.02
CA SER A 158 1.87 -4.13 -5.14
C SER A 158 2.59 -4.11 -3.78
N TYR A 159 3.54 -3.20 -3.58
CA TYR A 159 4.23 -3.06 -2.30
C TYR A 159 3.28 -2.97 -1.11
N TYR A 160 2.23 -2.14 -1.25
CA TYR A 160 1.20 -1.96 -0.22
C TYR A 160 0.26 -3.17 -0.07
N ALA A 161 0.29 -4.14 -0.99
CA ALA A 161 -0.37 -5.43 -0.87
C ALA A 161 0.53 -6.46 -0.18
N GLU A 162 1.79 -6.49 -0.57
CA GLU A 162 2.76 -7.51 -0.18
C GLU A 162 3.09 -7.49 1.30
N ASN A 163 3.30 -6.30 1.87
CA ASN A 163 3.59 -6.14 3.29
C ASN A 163 2.38 -6.44 4.20
N GLN A 164 1.16 -6.51 3.64
CA GLN A 164 -0.02 -6.91 4.40
C GLN A 164 0.08 -8.36 4.90
N TRP A 165 0.68 -9.26 4.11
CA TRP A 165 0.89 -10.66 4.52
C TRP A 165 1.80 -10.77 5.74
N GLN A 166 2.92 -10.04 5.71
CA GLN A 166 3.88 -10.01 6.82
C GLN A 166 3.25 -9.40 8.07
N CYS A 167 2.58 -8.26 7.92
CA CYS A 167 1.88 -7.61 9.04
C CYS A 167 0.79 -8.50 9.63
N ALA A 168 -0.02 -9.18 8.79
CA ALA A 168 -1.07 -10.08 9.26
C ALA A 168 -0.52 -11.28 10.05
N ALA A 169 0.68 -11.77 9.69
CA ALA A 169 1.36 -12.82 10.43
C ALA A 169 1.81 -12.38 11.83
N LEU A 170 2.08 -11.10 12.04
CA LEU A 170 2.41 -10.53 13.35
C LEU A 170 1.18 -10.33 14.24
N GLN A 171 -0.03 -10.41 13.68
CA GLN A 171 -1.31 -10.34 14.41
C GLN A 171 -1.48 -9.09 15.28
N PRO A 172 -1.25 -7.85 14.76
CA PRO A 172 -1.46 -6.65 15.58
C PRO A 172 -2.93 -6.58 16.04
N LYS A 173 -3.13 -6.08 17.25
CA LYS A 173 -4.41 -6.14 17.97
C LYS A 173 -5.57 -5.50 17.21
N HIS A 174 -5.29 -4.42 16.50
CA HIS A 174 -6.32 -3.62 15.81
C HIS A 174 -6.49 -3.97 14.33
N LEU A 175 -5.73 -4.93 13.78
CA LEU A 175 -5.89 -5.38 12.41
C LEU A 175 -7.17 -6.21 12.26
N ALA A 176 -8.14 -5.68 11.54
CA ALA A 176 -9.47 -6.28 11.39
C ALA A 176 -9.70 -6.95 10.03
N ALA A 177 -9.01 -6.51 8.98
CA ALA A 177 -9.12 -7.05 7.62
C ALA A 177 -7.93 -6.63 6.76
N ILE A 178 -7.61 -7.42 5.71
CA ILE A 178 -6.62 -7.07 4.70
C ILE A 178 -7.19 -7.23 3.30
N CYS A 179 -6.77 -6.36 2.38
CA CYS A 179 -7.11 -6.43 0.98
C CYS A 179 -5.83 -6.28 0.13
N PRO A 180 -5.00 -7.34 0.05
CA PRO A 180 -3.83 -7.32 -0.82
C PRO A 180 -4.29 -7.37 -2.29
N TRP A 181 -4.07 -6.26 -2.99
CA TRP A 181 -4.46 -6.08 -4.38
C TRP A 181 -3.22 -6.16 -5.26
N GLU A 182 -3.16 -7.16 -6.13
CA GLU A 182 -2.04 -7.37 -7.05
C GLU A 182 -0.66 -7.35 -6.34
N GLY A 183 -0.43 -8.30 -5.43
CA GLY A 183 0.80 -8.39 -4.63
C GLY A 183 1.51 -9.74 -4.71
N ALA A 184 2.85 -9.71 -4.66
CA ALA A 184 3.67 -10.89 -4.47
C ALA A 184 3.46 -11.50 -3.07
N ALA A 185 3.80 -12.76 -2.91
CA ALA A 185 3.79 -13.46 -1.64
C ALA A 185 5.12 -14.18 -1.34
N ASP A 186 6.00 -14.26 -2.33
CA ASP A 186 7.33 -14.88 -2.27
C ASP A 186 8.28 -14.04 -3.13
N TYR A 187 9.03 -13.16 -2.49
CA TYR A 187 9.89 -12.20 -3.19
C TYR A 187 10.98 -12.85 -4.06
N TYR A 188 11.45 -14.04 -3.66
CA TYR A 188 12.37 -14.80 -4.49
C TYR A 188 11.70 -15.25 -5.80
N ARG A 189 10.57 -15.98 -5.69
CA ARG A 189 9.91 -16.59 -6.86
C ARG A 189 9.09 -15.63 -7.70
N ASP A 190 8.49 -14.64 -7.04
CA ASP A 190 7.55 -13.74 -7.70
C ASP A 190 8.23 -12.51 -8.30
N MET A 191 9.43 -12.12 -7.80
CA MET A 191 10.07 -10.87 -8.19
C MET A 191 11.52 -11.03 -8.65
N ALA A 192 12.38 -11.61 -7.82
CA ALA A 192 13.82 -11.56 -8.06
C ALA A 192 14.36 -12.73 -8.89
N HIS A 193 13.82 -13.95 -8.71
CA HIS A 193 14.35 -15.18 -9.35
C HIS A 193 13.22 -16.05 -9.88
N HIS A 194 12.57 -15.61 -10.95
CA HIS A 194 11.52 -16.38 -11.61
C HIS A 194 12.06 -17.70 -12.16
N GLY A 195 11.60 -18.83 -11.60
CA GLY A 195 12.13 -20.14 -11.95
C GLY A 195 13.63 -20.31 -11.65
N GLY A 196 14.17 -19.54 -10.71
CA GLY A 196 15.60 -19.53 -10.34
C GLY A 196 16.46 -18.64 -11.23
N ILE A 197 15.86 -17.89 -12.15
CA ILE A 197 16.57 -16.96 -13.07
C ILE A 197 16.46 -15.55 -12.52
N PHE A 198 17.59 -14.90 -12.28
CA PHE A 198 17.64 -13.55 -11.72
C PHE A 198 17.03 -12.51 -12.67
N CYS A 199 16.06 -11.77 -12.16
CA CYS A 199 15.39 -10.67 -12.85
C CYS A 199 16.13 -9.35 -12.62
N ASN A 200 17.20 -9.17 -13.36
CA ASN A 200 18.13 -8.06 -13.15
C ASN A 200 17.51 -6.69 -13.52
N GLY A 201 16.60 -6.64 -14.50
CA GLY A 201 16.00 -5.38 -14.95
C GLY A 201 15.14 -4.74 -13.89
N PHE A 202 14.15 -5.48 -13.38
CA PHE A 202 13.20 -4.95 -12.39
C PHE A 202 13.90 -4.57 -11.08
N THR A 203 14.64 -5.49 -10.47
CA THR A 203 15.21 -5.29 -9.13
C THR A 203 16.08 -4.03 -9.04
N LYS A 204 16.86 -3.73 -10.10
CA LYS A 204 17.72 -2.54 -10.16
C LYS A 204 16.91 -1.28 -10.49
N VAL A 205 16.19 -1.29 -11.61
CA VAL A 205 15.53 -0.09 -12.12
C VAL A 205 14.47 0.40 -11.14
N TRP A 206 13.66 -0.50 -10.60
CA TRP A 206 12.60 -0.15 -9.66
C TRP A 206 13.15 0.42 -8.34
N SER A 207 14.14 -0.22 -7.73
CA SER A 207 14.69 0.27 -6.46
C SER A 207 15.36 1.63 -6.60
N GLU A 208 16.09 1.86 -7.68
CA GLU A 208 16.76 3.14 -7.94
C GLU A 208 15.77 4.26 -8.31
N ALA A 209 14.85 3.98 -9.23
CA ALA A 209 13.97 4.99 -9.80
C ALA A 209 12.76 5.33 -8.90
N GLN A 210 12.26 4.37 -8.12
CA GLN A 210 11.03 4.59 -7.34
C GLN A 210 11.30 4.68 -5.84
N VAL A 211 12.12 3.79 -5.27
CA VAL A 211 12.36 3.76 -3.82
C VAL A 211 13.43 4.77 -3.41
N TYR A 212 14.60 4.71 -4.04
CA TYR A 212 15.72 5.58 -3.63
C TYR A 212 15.57 7.02 -4.12
N SER A 213 14.74 7.26 -5.14
CA SER A 213 14.41 8.62 -5.60
C SER A 213 13.66 9.45 -4.55
N VAL A 214 12.94 8.80 -3.64
CA VAL A 214 12.21 9.42 -2.53
C VAL A 214 12.79 9.08 -1.15
N GLN A 215 14.03 8.58 -1.09
CA GLN A 215 14.72 8.31 0.16
C GLN A 215 14.75 9.54 1.06
N HIS A 216 14.50 9.37 2.35
CA HIS A 216 14.59 10.43 3.35
C HIS A 216 15.98 11.09 3.33
N GLY A 217 16.00 12.42 3.37
CA GLY A 217 17.24 13.17 3.31
C GLY A 217 17.68 13.60 1.90
N ARG A 218 16.87 13.37 0.85
CA ARG A 218 17.14 14.00 -0.46
C ARG A 218 16.85 15.49 -0.47
N GLY A 219 16.02 15.99 0.42
CA GLY A 219 15.75 17.42 0.61
C GLY A 219 15.57 18.18 -0.71
N THR A 220 16.39 19.20 -0.93
CA THR A 220 16.34 20.04 -2.16
C THR A 220 16.74 19.30 -3.45
N ASN A 221 17.31 18.09 -3.35
CA ASN A 221 17.64 17.24 -4.49
C ASN A 221 16.49 16.24 -4.83
N GLY A 222 15.40 16.28 -4.05
CA GLY A 222 14.22 15.42 -4.23
C GLY A 222 13.05 16.17 -4.85
N PHE A 223 11.87 15.53 -4.81
CA PHE A 223 10.63 16.08 -5.35
C PHE A 223 9.99 17.09 -4.40
N ARG A 224 9.27 18.05 -4.96
CA ARG A 224 8.33 18.91 -4.25
C ARG A 224 6.91 18.40 -4.46
N SER A 225 6.16 18.30 -3.38
CA SER A 225 4.77 17.88 -3.43
C SER A 225 3.88 18.95 -4.06
N SER A 226 3.06 18.56 -5.03
CA SER A 226 1.99 19.40 -5.56
C SER A 226 0.83 19.58 -4.57
N MET A 227 0.67 18.66 -3.60
CA MET A 227 -0.43 18.70 -2.62
C MET A 227 -0.28 19.81 -1.59
N ASN A 228 0.93 20.05 -1.10
CA ASN A 228 1.20 20.96 0.01
C ASN A 228 2.43 21.85 -0.17
N GLY A 229 3.23 21.64 -1.20
CA GLY A 229 4.43 22.40 -1.51
C GLY A 229 5.68 22.03 -0.69
N ASP A 230 5.61 21.00 0.14
CA ASP A 230 6.74 20.53 0.95
C ASP A 230 7.67 19.59 0.17
N TRP A 231 8.88 19.37 0.72
CA TRP A 231 9.79 18.36 0.20
C TRP A 231 9.30 16.96 0.55
N VAL A 232 9.09 16.12 -0.48
CA VAL A 232 8.64 14.73 -0.32
C VAL A 232 9.57 13.94 0.59
N SER A 233 10.88 14.11 0.42
CA SER A 233 11.93 13.37 1.16
C SER A 233 12.43 14.10 2.41
N GLY A 234 11.62 15.02 2.96
CA GLY A 234 11.99 15.82 4.12
C GLY A 234 12.85 17.03 3.77
N PRO A 235 13.06 17.94 4.75
CA PRO A 235 13.77 19.20 4.54
C PRO A 235 15.30 19.06 4.52
N ILE A 236 15.83 17.94 5.02
CA ILE A 236 17.28 17.71 5.16
C ILE A 236 17.84 17.22 3.83
N THR A 237 18.97 17.79 3.41
CA THR A 237 19.71 17.32 2.24
C THR A 237 21.01 16.63 2.68
N LEU A 238 21.04 15.32 2.54
CA LEU A 238 22.20 14.47 2.83
C LEU A 238 23.08 14.33 1.58
N THR A 239 24.34 14.00 1.80
CA THR A 239 25.26 13.61 0.74
C THR A 239 24.91 12.23 0.18
N GLU A 240 25.39 11.89 -1.04
CA GLU A 240 25.18 10.55 -1.60
C GLU A 240 25.82 9.44 -0.75
N GLU A 241 26.93 9.73 -0.04
CA GLU A 241 27.56 8.80 0.91
C GLU A 241 26.64 8.52 2.10
N GLU A 242 26.08 9.57 2.71
CA GLU A 242 25.09 9.43 3.81
C GLU A 242 23.82 8.73 3.37
N LEU A 243 23.31 9.04 2.17
CA LEU A 243 22.17 8.34 1.59
C LEU A 243 22.48 6.86 1.38
N GLY A 244 23.67 6.54 0.85
CA GLY A 244 24.14 5.16 0.67
C GLY A 244 24.25 4.40 1.99
N ALA A 245 24.70 5.06 3.08
CA ALA A 245 24.79 4.47 4.41
C ALA A 245 23.41 4.22 5.07
N ASN A 246 22.37 4.91 4.60
CA ASN A 246 21.00 4.82 5.13
C ASN A 246 20.07 3.95 4.25
N ARG A 247 20.63 3.03 3.49
CA ARG A 247 19.86 2.03 2.72
C ARG A 247 20.65 0.76 2.50
N ASN A 248 19.97 -0.38 2.44
CA ASN A 248 20.50 -1.60 1.88
C ASN A 248 20.48 -1.51 0.35
N ASN A 249 21.43 -2.16 -0.32
CA ASN A 249 21.43 -2.22 -1.78
C ASN A 249 20.60 -3.43 -2.22
N PHE A 250 19.32 -3.22 -2.44
CA PHE A 250 18.37 -4.29 -2.77
C PHE A 250 18.80 -5.11 -4.00
N TYR A 251 19.34 -4.46 -5.03
CA TYR A 251 19.82 -5.15 -6.23
C TYR A 251 20.99 -6.09 -5.92
N GLU A 252 21.99 -5.61 -5.19
CA GLU A 252 23.16 -6.42 -4.82
C GLU A 252 22.77 -7.53 -3.84
N ASP A 253 21.86 -7.26 -2.92
CA ASP A 253 21.33 -8.27 -1.99
C ASP A 253 20.59 -9.38 -2.75
N CYS A 254 19.76 -9.04 -3.73
CA CYS A 254 19.09 -10.02 -4.58
C CYS A 254 20.10 -10.85 -5.40
N LEU A 255 21.15 -10.21 -5.92
CA LEU A 255 22.19 -10.89 -6.70
C LEU A 255 23.06 -11.83 -5.84
N ALA A 256 23.31 -11.44 -4.59
CA ALA A 256 24.11 -12.24 -3.64
C ALA A 256 23.36 -13.46 -3.12
N ASN A 257 22.04 -13.35 -2.88
CA ASN A 257 21.19 -14.38 -2.30
C ASN A 257 20.48 -15.19 -3.40
N LYS A 258 21.17 -16.21 -3.89
CA LYS A 258 20.79 -16.96 -5.10
C LYS A 258 19.79 -18.09 -4.88
N LEU A 259 19.60 -18.52 -3.63
CA LEU A 259 18.73 -19.63 -3.28
C LEU A 259 17.53 -19.14 -2.47
N ASP A 260 16.36 -19.69 -2.73
CA ASP A 260 15.14 -19.38 -1.99
C ASP A 260 15.19 -19.75 -0.50
N THR A 261 16.19 -20.54 -0.13
CA THR A 261 16.50 -20.93 1.25
C THR A 261 17.44 -19.97 1.98
N ASP A 262 18.01 -18.99 1.28
CA ASP A 262 18.89 -18.00 1.89
C ASP A 262 18.10 -17.16 2.93
N GLU A 263 18.77 -16.80 4.02
CA GLU A 263 18.15 -16.07 5.14
C GLU A 263 17.53 -14.74 4.70
N PHE A 264 18.13 -14.08 3.72
CA PHE A 264 17.60 -12.85 3.13
C PHE A 264 16.14 -13.02 2.66
N TRP A 265 15.81 -14.11 1.98
CA TRP A 265 14.47 -14.39 1.48
C TRP A 265 13.55 -14.96 2.56
N THR A 266 14.05 -15.93 3.33
CA THR A 266 13.23 -16.60 4.35
C THR A 266 12.83 -15.68 5.50
N SER A 267 13.66 -14.69 5.86
CA SER A 267 13.33 -13.67 6.86
C SER A 267 12.24 -12.67 6.39
N ARG A 268 12.03 -12.57 5.08
CA ARG A 268 11.01 -11.71 4.46
C ARG A 268 9.67 -12.44 4.23
N MET A 269 9.63 -13.74 4.44
CA MET A 269 8.42 -14.53 4.26
C MET A 269 7.51 -14.44 5.50
N PRO A 270 6.20 -14.29 5.31
CA PRO A 270 5.26 -14.35 6.44
C PRO A 270 5.13 -15.78 6.98
N ASP A 271 4.91 -15.93 8.27
CA ASP A 271 4.43 -17.17 8.85
C ASP A 271 2.95 -17.38 8.49
N TRP A 272 2.71 -18.09 7.40
CA TRP A 272 1.36 -18.31 6.86
C TRP A 272 0.40 -18.96 7.86
N SER A 273 0.90 -19.74 8.84
CA SER A 273 0.09 -20.36 9.90
C SER A 273 -0.52 -19.32 10.85
N LYS A 274 -0.02 -18.09 10.83
CA LYS A 274 -0.49 -16.97 11.64
C LYS A 274 -1.38 -15.99 10.87
N VAL A 275 -1.47 -16.10 9.55
CA VAL A 275 -2.34 -15.23 8.72
C VAL A 275 -3.78 -15.71 8.86
N LYS A 276 -4.51 -15.14 9.83
CA LYS A 276 -5.88 -15.54 10.24
C LYS A 276 -6.93 -14.45 10.00
N VAL A 277 -6.50 -13.22 9.77
CA VAL A 277 -7.37 -12.07 9.57
C VAL A 277 -8.27 -12.25 8.35
N PRO A 278 -9.50 -11.73 8.33
CA PRO A 278 -10.32 -11.69 7.12
C PRO A 278 -9.59 -11.05 5.94
N MET A 279 -9.69 -11.66 4.75
CA MET A 279 -8.97 -11.15 3.58
C MET A 279 -9.77 -11.22 2.30
N LEU A 280 -9.55 -10.21 1.44
CA LEU A 280 -9.88 -10.19 0.04
C LEU A 280 -8.57 -10.15 -0.76
N SER A 281 -8.14 -11.29 -1.31
CA SER A 281 -6.96 -11.35 -2.19
C SER A 281 -7.42 -11.07 -3.62
N SER A 282 -6.92 -9.99 -4.22
CA SER A 282 -7.29 -9.58 -5.56
C SER A 282 -6.10 -9.68 -6.51
N ALA A 283 -6.21 -10.57 -7.50
CA ALA A 283 -5.15 -10.90 -8.46
C ALA A 283 -5.46 -10.35 -9.86
N ASN A 284 -4.44 -10.08 -10.63
CA ASN A 284 -4.56 -9.70 -12.03
C ASN A 284 -3.87 -10.73 -12.93
N TRP A 285 -4.56 -11.23 -13.96
CA TRP A 285 -3.97 -12.15 -14.94
C TRP A 285 -2.77 -11.57 -15.68
N GLY A 286 -2.73 -10.25 -15.85
CA GLY A 286 -1.71 -9.50 -16.56
C GLY A 286 -0.72 -8.75 -15.67
N GLY A 287 -0.62 -9.04 -14.38
CA GLY A 287 0.13 -8.27 -13.36
C GLY A 287 1.65 -8.19 -13.55
N GLN A 288 2.10 -7.89 -14.75
CA GLN A 288 3.48 -7.59 -15.16
C GLN A 288 4.53 -8.69 -14.84
N GLY A 289 4.07 -9.92 -14.62
CA GLY A 289 4.94 -11.03 -14.23
C GLY A 289 5.42 -11.01 -12.77
N LEU A 290 5.00 -10.02 -11.98
CA LEU A 290 5.41 -9.86 -10.57
C LEU A 290 4.34 -10.34 -9.59
N HIS A 291 3.07 -10.03 -9.86
CA HIS A 291 2.01 -10.09 -8.86
C HIS A 291 1.04 -11.28 -8.98
N PRO A 292 0.78 -11.88 -10.16
CA PRO A 292 -0.33 -12.84 -10.32
C PRO A 292 -0.24 -14.02 -9.36
N ARG A 293 0.95 -14.64 -9.29
CA ARG A 293 1.16 -15.83 -8.45
C ARG A 293 0.96 -15.54 -6.96
N GLY A 294 1.41 -14.40 -6.48
CA GLY A 294 1.42 -14.08 -5.05
C GLY A 294 0.04 -14.04 -4.42
N ASN A 295 -0.94 -13.48 -5.09
CA ASN A 295 -2.32 -13.43 -4.59
C ASN A 295 -2.96 -14.82 -4.48
N PHE A 296 -2.71 -15.71 -5.44
CA PHE A 296 -3.17 -17.09 -5.38
C PHE A 296 -2.48 -17.86 -4.23
N GLU A 297 -1.16 -17.72 -4.10
CA GLU A 297 -0.39 -18.35 -3.02
C GLU A 297 -0.83 -17.84 -1.65
N GLY A 298 -0.98 -16.54 -1.49
CA GLY A 298 -1.44 -15.93 -0.25
C GLY A 298 -2.84 -16.43 0.13
N PHE A 299 -3.76 -16.52 -0.84
CA PHE A 299 -5.08 -17.10 -0.63
C PHE A 299 -5.01 -18.56 -0.19
N VAL A 300 -4.22 -19.38 -0.87
CA VAL A 300 -4.10 -20.83 -0.57
C VAL A 300 -3.42 -21.06 0.78
N ARG A 301 -2.28 -20.41 1.01
CA ARG A 301 -1.40 -20.68 2.18
C ARG A 301 -1.93 -20.10 3.49
N SER A 302 -2.70 -19.01 3.43
CA SER A 302 -3.29 -18.43 4.64
C SER A 302 -4.28 -19.37 5.30
N VAL A 303 -4.32 -19.36 6.64
CA VAL A 303 -5.25 -20.17 7.45
C VAL A 303 -6.53 -19.41 7.83
N SER A 304 -6.76 -18.25 7.26
CA SER A 304 -7.99 -17.49 7.47
C SER A 304 -9.22 -18.29 7.03
N LYS A 305 -10.23 -18.32 7.89
CA LYS A 305 -11.55 -18.90 7.57
C LYS A 305 -12.42 -17.93 6.73
N ASN A 306 -12.11 -16.65 6.79
CA ASN A 306 -12.81 -15.56 6.11
C ASN A 306 -11.93 -15.02 4.98
N LYS A 307 -11.80 -15.79 3.90
CA LYS A 307 -10.99 -15.40 2.75
C LYS A 307 -11.77 -15.51 1.44
N TRP A 308 -11.52 -14.55 0.58
CA TRP A 308 -12.07 -14.43 -0.76
C TRP A 308 -10.94 -14.18 -1.75
N LEU A 309 -11.07 -14.73 -2.94
CA LEU A 309 -10.19 -14.52 -4.08
C LEU A 309 -10.99 -13.86 -5.19
N GLU A 310 -10.54 -12.72 -5.63
CA GLU A 310 -10.99 -12.06 -6.85
C GLU A 310 -9.86 -12.08 -7.86
N VAL A 311 -10.16 -12.30 -9.14
CA VAL A 311 -9.16 -12.31 -10.22
C VAL A 311 -9.70 -11.56 -11.42
N HIS A 312 -9.04 -10.48 -11.78
CA HIS A 312 -9.42 -9.61 -12.89
C HIS A 312 -8.37 -9.59 -14.01
N GLY A 313 -8.66 -8.85 -15.06
CA GLY A 313 -7.75 -8.56 -16.16
C GLY A 313 -7.41 -7.09 -16.28
N ILE A 314 -7.09 -6.64 -17.49
CA ILE A 314 -6.58 -5.31 -17.86
C ILE A 314 -5.22 -4.96 -17.23
N GLU A 315 -4.81 -3.67 -17.29
CA GLU A 315 -3.52 -3.26 -16.77
C GLU A 315 -3.46 -3.36 -15.26
N HIS A 316 -2.24 -3.48 -14.76
CA HIS A 316 -1.90 -3.29 -13.35
C HIS A 316 -2.49 -1.99 -12.82
N TRP A 317 -2.93 -1.95 -11.56
CA TRP A 317 -3.58 -0.86 -10.82
C TRP A 317 -4.99 -0.44 -11.27
N THR A 318 -5.37 -0.56 -12.53
CA THR A 318 -6.58 0.09 -13.06
C THR A 318 -7.85 -0.31 -12.30
N HIS A 319 -8.13 -1.60 -12.15
CA HIS A 319 -9.35 -2.06 -11.47
C HIS A 319 -9.42 -1.67 -9.98
N PHE A 320 -8.31 -1.40 -9.33
CA PHE A 320 -8.32 -0.90 -7.96
C PHE A 320 -9.07 0.43 -7.83
N TYR A 321 -8.97 1.29 -8.85
CA TYR A 321 -9.54 2.63 -8.85
C TYR A 321 -10.89 2.74 -9.56
N THR A 322 -11.27 1.76 -10.39
CA THR A 322 -12.58 1.75 -11.05
C THR A 322 -13.71 1.52 -10.05
N ASN A 323 -14.95 1.88 -10.45
CA ASN A 323 -16.13 1.61 -9.64
C ASN A 323 -16.24 0.13 -9.25
N TYR A 324 -15.91 -0.78 -10.17
CA TYR A 324 -15.90 -2.22 -9.90
C TYR A 324 -15.02 -2.59 -8.69
N GLY A 325 -13.75 -2.22 -8.73
CA GLY A 325 -12.81 -2.56 -7.66
C GLY A 325 -13.08 -1.79 -6.38
N MET A 326 -13.41 -0.51 -6.49
CA MET A 326 -13.71 0.34 -5.34
C MET A 326 -14.96 -0.14 -4.59
N ASP A 327 -16.04 -0.52 -5.28
CA ASP A 327 -17.24 -1.06 -4.66
C ASP A 327 -16.99 -2.39 -3.97
N LEU A 328 -16.19 -3.26 -4.59
CA LEU A 328 -15.80 -4.54 -4.00
C LEU A 328 -15.02 -4.34 -2.69
N GLN A 329 -14.01 -3.46 -2.71
CA GLN A 329 -13.19 -3.10 -1.55
C GLN A 329 -14.05 -2.47 -0.44
N LYS A 330 -14.89 -1.49 -0.78
CA LYS A 330 -15.76 -0.80 0.19
C LYS A 330 -16.76 -1.75 0.84
N ARG A 331 -17.39 -2.64 0.08
CA ARG A 331 -18.30 -3.66 0.61
C ARG A 331 -17.60 -4.62 1.57
N PHE A 332 -16.37 -5.06 1.24
CA PHE A 332 -15.55 -5.89 2.11
C PHE A 332 -15.22 -5.17 3.42
N PHE A 333 -14.66 -3.98 3.34
CA PHE A 333 -14.28 -3.23 4.54
C PHE A 333 -15.48 -2.75 5.36
N ALA A 334 -16.59 -2.37 4.75
CA ALA A 334 -17.81 -2.00 5.48
C ALA A 334 -18.32 -3.17 6.34
N TYR A 335 -18.28 -4.39 5.82
CA TYR A 335 -18.65 -5.57 6.57
C TYR A 335 -17.74 -5.81 7.79
N PHE A 336 -16.41 -5.75 7.62
CA PHE A 336 -15.48 -6.08 8.70
C PHE A 336 -15.13 -4.92 9.62
N LEU A 337 -15.02 -3.69 9.10
CA LEU A 337 -14.62 -2.52 9.89
C LEU A 337 -15.82 -1.80 10.52
N LYS A 338 -16.95 -1.73 9.82
CA LYS A 338 -18.14 -1.02 10.31
C LYS A 338 -19.23 -1.97 10.83
N GLY A 339 -19.16 -3.27 10.53
CA GLY A 339 -20.15 -4.27 10.93
C GLY A 339 -21.44 -4.18 10.12
N GLU A 340 -21.39 -3.63 8.93
CA GLU A 340 -22.54 -3.48 8.04
C GLU A 340 -23.03 -4.84 7.52
N LYS A 341 -24.35 -5.04 7.55
CA LYS A 341 -24.99 -6.24 7.01
C LYS A 341 -25.28 -6.09 5.51
N ASN A 342 -24.22 -5.93 4.70
CA ASN A 342 -24.30 -5.65 3.27
C ASN A 342 -24.29 -6.89 2.37
N GLY A 343 -24.44 -8.09 2.95
CA GLY A 343 -24.46 -9.34 2.19
C GLY A 343 -23.10 -9.92 1.84
N TRP A 344 -21.99 -9.35 2.32
CA TRP A 344 -20.63 -9.85 2.05
C TRP A 344 -20.44 -11.34 2.39
N ASN A 345 -21.09 -11.81 3.45
CA ASN A 345 -21.05 -13.22 3.85
C ASN A 345 -21.64 -14.20 2.82
N LYS A 346 -22.36 -13.69 1.82
CA LYS A 346 -22.90 -14.46 0.69
C LYS A 346 -22.08 -14.26 -0.60
N GLN A 347 -21.04 -13.42 -0.56
CA GLN A 347 -20.12 -13.22 -1.68
C GLN A 347 -19.49 -14.57 -2.09
N PRO A 348 -19.44 -14.91 -3.38
CA PRO A 348 -18.73 -16.09 -3.87
C PRO A 348 -17.29 -16.11 -3.33
N LYS A 349 -16.82 -17.29 -2.92
CA LYS A 349 -15.46 -17.40 -2.34
C LYS A 349 -14.36 -17.12 -3.36
N VAL A 350 -14.64 -17.41 -4.62
CA VAL A 350 -13.76 -17.14 -5.75
C VAL A 350 -14.57 -16.50 -6.86
N GLN A 351 -14.14 -15.34 -7.32
CA GLN A 351 -14.72 -14.58 -8.42
C GLN A 351 -13.63 -14.39 -9.48
N LEU A 352 -13.83 -14.91 -10.66
CA LEU A 352 -12.87 -14.89 -11.75
C LEU A 352 -13.42 -14.08 -12.92
N GLN A 353 -12.65 -13.21 -13.48
CA GLN A 353 -12.85 -12.68 -14.81
C GLN A 353 -12.08 -13.58 -15.79
N VAL A 354 -12.78 -14.50 -16.45
CA VAL A 354 -12.17 -15.40 -17.44
C VAL A 354 -11.90 -14.63 -18.73
N ARG A 355 -10.62 -14.57 -19.12
CA ARG A 355 -10.20 -13.83 -20.32
C ARG A 355 -10.50 -14.63 -21.58
N HIS A 356 -11.13 -13.98 -22.55
CA HIS A 356 -11.38 -14.47 -23.89
C HIS A 356 -10.64 -13.64 -24.95
N PRO A 357 -10.45 -14.14 -26.18
CA PRO A 357 -9.85 -13.36 -27.25
C PRO A 357 -10.58 -12.02 -27.49
N GLY A 358 -9.81 -10.97 -27.77
CA GLY A 358 -10.34 -9.63 -28.00
C GLY A 358 -10.65 -8.87 -26.72
N GLU A 359 -9.88 -9.13 -25.67
CA GLU A 359 -9.98 -8.45 -24.35
C GLU A 359 -11.38 -8.53 -23.73
N LYS A 360 -12.08 -9.64 -23.98
CA LYS A 360 -13.37 -9.92 -23.35
C LYS A 360 -13.16 -10.71 -22.09
N PHE A 361 -13.87 -10.31 -21.05
CA PHE A 361 -13.87 -10.99 -19.76
C PHE A 361 -15.27 -11.49 -19.42
N VAL A 362 -15.36 -12.73 -18.96
CA VAL A 362 -16.62 -13.36 -18.53
C VAL A 362 -16.48 -13.70 -17.06
N GLU A 363 -17.37 -13.17 -16.24
CA GLU A 363 -17.37 -13.43 -14.79
C GLU A 363 -17.77 -14.88 -14.53
N ARG A 364 -17.02 -15.54 -13.66
CA ARG A 364 -17.24 -16.91 -13.20
C ARG A 364 -17.07 -16.98 -11.69
N HIS A 365 -18.03 -17.58 -11.02
CA HIS A 365 -18.01 -17.77 -9.58
C HIS A 365 -17.70 -19.21 -9.20
N GLU A 366 -16.81 -19.39 -8.22
CA GLU A 366 -16.43 -20.70 -7.73
C GLU A 366 -16.45 -20.75 -6.20
N LYS A 367 -16.49 -21.95 -5.64
CA LYS A 367 -16.56 -22.18 -4.20
C LYS A 367 -15.19 -22.31 -3.55
N GLU A 368 -14.18 -22.70 -4.34
CA GLU A 368 -12.83 -23.00 -3.86
C GLU A 368 -11.77 -22.70 -4.91
N TRP A 369 -10.54 -22.57 -4.48
CA TRP A 369 -9.35 -22.49 -5.31
C TRP A 369 -8.21 -23.29 -4.66
N PRO A 370 -7.41 -24.13 -5.42
CA PRO A 370 -7.60 -24.44 -6.84
C PRO A 370 -8.94 -25.16 -7.10
N LEU A 371 -9.41 -25.05 -8.32
CA LEU A 371 -10.61 -25.79 -8.73
C LEU A 371 -10.32 -27.30 -8.76
N LYS A 372 -11.29 -28.12 -8.36
CA LYS A 372 -11.26 -29.59 -8.47
C LYS A 372 -11.73 -30.04 -9.83
#